data_b11996364687f3c561200b6a420332fa
#
_entry.id   b11996364687f3c561200b6a420332fa
#
_cell.length_a   1.000
_cell.length_b   1.000
_cell.length_c   1.000
_cell.angle_alpha   90.00
_cell.angle_beta   90.00
_cell.angle_gamma   90.00
#
_symmetry.space_group_name_H-M   'P 1'
#
loop_
_entity.id
_entity.type
_entity.pdbx_description
1 polymer ?
#
loop_
_entity_poly.entity_id
_entity_poly.type
_entity_poly.pdbx_seq_one_letter_code
_entity_poly.pdbx_strand_id
1 'polypeptide(L)'
;DPGSIAVPTVPRTEPQPPEAFLIWTSGGMPDGFRTAIRDLDGIQRSVVVASDNTWLDRSWSEQGEVIDDPRDGFAIPLEVAAVDPSEFAPFLPPADRSVVLPLAGGQGILGESSAKLRGLGPGAMLRFGDVRIEVAAILPDELVGAHELMVSREVGHSIGVTHDRYTLVVPEGARTALAVQRLLRPILPGDPPAKVRAPGDTPYFRQGDAVLPPVRIKLLFGEFQARPEPGRPGYLDVEPSWVKRNVDTQRVPLLGSVTCHVSLFPQIRGVVRELIDRGLGDTIHSFSGCYSPRHINRIPSAGLSHHSWGIAVDLNVEQGNLFGQMPHQDPRLVEVFEGWGFLWGGNFIEPDGMHFEYRREPAGS
;
A
#
# COMPACT_ATOMS: atom_id res chain seq x y z
N ASP A 1 2.84 19.23 -28.77
CA ASP A 1 3.30 19.24 -27.37
C ASP A 1 2.13 19.62 -26.48
N PRO A 2 1.57 18.72 -25.65
CA PRO A 2 0.63 19.12 -24.63
C PRO A 2 1.41 19.83 -23.53
N GLY A 3 1.08 21.10 -23.29
CA GLY A 3 1.77 21.97 -22.34
C GLY A 3 1.90 21.34 -20.96
N SER A 4 3.12 21.19 -20.51
CA SER A 4 3.51 20.85 -19.15
C SER A 4 2.88 21.86 -18.20
N ILE A 5 1.87 21.45 -17.45
CA ILE A 5 1.35 22.23 -16.32
C ILE A 5 2.44 22.18 -15.25
N ALA A 6 3.11 23.31 -15.06
CA ALA A 6 4.06 23.46 -13.99
C ALA A 6 3.31 23.39 -12.64
N VAL A 7 3.42 22.26 -11.95
CA VAL A 7 3.02 22.14 -10.56
C VAL A 7 3.85 23.17 -9.76
N PRO A 8 3.25 24.03 -8.93
CA PRO A 8 4.01 24.98 -8.12
C PRO A 8 4.90 24.18 -7.16
N THR A 9 6.19 24.07 -7.47
CA THR A 9 7.19 23.55 -6.54
C THR A 9 7.49 24.64 -5.53
N VAL A 10 6.98 24.48 -4.31
CA VAL A 10 7.47 25.23 -3.15
C VAL A 10 8.96 24.89 -2.99
N PRO A 11 9.87 25.87 -2.87
CA PRO A 11 11.30 25.60 -2.70
C PRO A 11 11.52 24.76 -1.44
N ARG A 12 11.97 23.53 -1.60
CA ARG A 12 12.36 22.66 -0.49
C ARG A 12 13.69 23.15 0.08
N THR A 13 13.67 23.77 1.24
CA THR A 13 14.71 23.54 2.23
C THR A 13 14.46 22.14 2.75
N GLU A 14 15.41 21.20 2.58
CA GLU A 14 15.26 19.83 3.07
C GLU A 14 14.94 19.84 4.57
N PRO A 15 13.67 19.66 4.96
CA PRO A 15 13.32 19.56 6.36
C PRO A 15 13.56 18.10 6.74
N GLN A 16 14.40 17.87 7.73
CA GLN A 16 14.48 16.55 8.32
C GLN A 16 13.08 16.16 8.82
N PRO A 17 12.53 15.01 8.38
CA PRO A 17 11.28 14.52 8.94
C PRO A 17 11.45 14.36 10.46
N PRO A 18 10.39 14.57 11.25
CA PRO A 18 10.47 14.31 12.68
C PRO A 18 10.96 12.89 12.91
N GLU A 19 11.78 12.67 13.94
CA GLU A 19 12.25 11.35 14.34
C GLU A 19 11.09 10.50 14.89
N ALA A 20 10.16 10.13 14.02
CA ALA A 20 8.97 9.37 14.36
C ALA A 20 9.19 7.89 14.07
N PHE A 21 8.82 7.07 15.04
CA PHE A 21 8.71 5.63 14.86
C PHE A 21 7.34 5.30 14.30
N LEU A 22 7.28 4.35 13.38
CA LEU A 22 6.03 3.81 12.85
C LEU A 22 5.79 2.42 13.44
N ILE A 23 4.61 2.21 14.00
CA ILE A 23 4.23 0.97 14.67
C ILE A 23 2.95 0.43 14.06
N TRP A 24 2.94 -0.85 13.73
CA TRP A 24 1.73 -1.56 13.28
C TRP A 24 1.68 -2.99 13.77
N THR A 25 0.49 -3.57 13.73
CA THR A 25 0.25 -5.00 13.94
C THR A 25 -0.41 -5.59 12.69
N SER A 26 -0.45 -6.90 12.55
CA SER A 26 -1.03 -7.56 11.39
C SER A 26 -2.53 -7.26 11.22
N GLY A 27 -3.27 -7.15 12.30
CA GLY A 27 -4.71 -6.84 12.32
C GLY A 27 -5.03 -5.34 12.36
N GLY A 28 -4.04 -4.44 12.46
CA GLY A 28 -4.21 -3.03 12.80
C GLY A 28 -4.20 -2.79 14.30
N MET A 29 -4.47 -1.56 14.71
CA MET A 29 -4.44 -1.19 16.13
C MET A 29 -5.68 -1.74 16.85
N PRO A 30 -5.55 -2.31 18.06
CA PRO A 30 -6.67 -2.83 18.81
C PRO A 30 -7.64 -1.74 19.27
N ASP A 31 -8.85 -2.12 19.57
CA ASP A 31 -9.87 -1.23 20.12
C ASP A 31 -9.37 -0.52 21.37
N GLY A 32 -9.64 0.79 21.47
CA GLY A 32 -9.17 1.62 22.59
C GLY A 32 -7.69 2.04 22.54
N PHE A 33 -6.91 1.55 21.57
CA PHE A 33 -5.49 1.87 21.46
C PHE A 33 -5.22 3.38 21.41
N ARG A 34 -6.05 4.14 20.68
CA ARG A 34 -5.89 5.59 20.56
C ARG A 34 -5.96 6.32 21.92
N THR A 35 -6.82 5.89 22.80
CA THR A 35 -6.87 6.42 24.16
C THR A 35 -5.68 5.96 24.96
N ALA A 36 -5.36 4.67 24.92
CA ALA A 36 -4.27 4.09 25.69
C ALA A 36 -2.90 4.69 25.34
N ILE A 37 -2.63 4.99 24.05
CA ILE A 37 -1.34 5.57 23.65
C ILE A 37 -1.17 7.02 24.08
N ARG A 38 -2.25 7.80 24.20
CA ARG A 38 -2.21 9.17 24.72
C ARG A 38 -1.82 9.24 26.19
N ASP A 39 -2.26 8.24 26.95
CA ASP A 39 -2.05 8.15 28.40
C ASP A 39 -0.77 7.38 28.76
N LEU A 40 0.00 6.93 27.78
CA LEU A 40 1.20 6.12 27.99
C LEU A 40 2.41 7.00 28.31
N ASP A 41 2.97 6.80 29.52
CA ASP A 41 4.20 7.48 29.92
C ASP A 41 5.38 7.18 28.96
N GLY A 42 6.20 8.18 28.73
CA GLY A 42 7.36 8.07 27.84
C GLY A 42 7.06 8.27 26.36
N ILE A 43 5.84 8.65 26.01
CA ILE A 43 5.43 9.09 24.64
C ILE A 43 5.24 10.60 24.66
N GLN A 44 6.04 11.30 23.87
CA GLN A 44 5.91 12.76 23.71
C GLN A 44 4.76 13.11 22.78
N ARG A 45 4.60 12.37 21.70
CA ARG A 45 3.54 12.57 20.69
C ARG A 45 3.16 11.25 20.04
N SER A 46 1.91 11.13 19.70
CA SER A 46 1.41 10.01 18.88
C SER A 46 0.29 10.49 17.97
N VAL A 47 0.12 9.81 16.84
CA VAL A 47 -1.06 9.92 15.98
C VAL A 47 -1.41 8.55 15.43
N VAL A 48 -2.67 8.19 15.53
CA VAL A 48 -3.18 6.95 14.95
C VAL A 48 -3.79 7.25 13.59
N VAL A 49 -3.32 6.52 12.59
CA VAL A 49 -3.77 6.66 11.20
C VAL A 49 -4.71 5.49 10.87
N ALA A 50 -5.94 5.83 10.48
CA ALA A 50 -6.81 4.86 9.84
C ALA A 50 -6.51 4.81 8.34
N SER A 51 -6.61 3.62 7.76
CA SER A 51 -6.45 3.47 6.31
C SER A 51 -7.21 2.27 5.80
N ASP A 52 -7.97 2.47 4.74
CA ASP A 52 -8.70 1.42 4.03
C ASP A 52 -8.72 1.71 2.53
N ASN A 53 -9.07 0.70 1.73
CA ASN A 53 -9.45 0.94 0.35
C ASN A 53 -10.88 1.44 0.27
N THR A 54 -11.07 2.47 -0.54
CA THR A 54 -12.39 2.98 -0.91
C THR A 54 -12.50 3.12 -2.43
N TRP A 55 -13.68 3.48 -2.94
CA TRP A 55 -14.01 3.40 -4.35
C TRP A 55 -14.31 4.78 -4.91
N LEU A 56 -13.42 5.30 -5.75
CA LEU A 56 -13.62 6.57 -6.46
C LEU A 56 -14.56 6.35 -7.63
N ASP A 57 -15.73 6.99 -7.61
CA ASP A 57 -16.75 6.89 -8.67
C ASP A 57 -16.52 7.91 -9.76
N ARG A 58 -15.98 9.09 -9.43
CA ARG A 58 -15.78 10.16 -10.39
C ARG A 58 -14.81 11.19 -9.86
N SER A 59 -14.05 11.80 -10.76
CA SER A 59 -13.24 12.97 -10.47
C SER A 59 -13.42 14.08 -11.50
N TRP A 60 -13.12 15.29 -11.08
CA TRP A 60 -13.13 16.50 -11.93
C TRP A 60 -11.87 17.32 -11.67
N SER A 61 -11.37 17.96 -12.72
CA SER A 61 -10.32 18.96 -12.59
C SER A 61 -10.81 20.19 -11.83
N GLU A 62 -9.92 21.11 -11.48
CA GLU A 62 -10.27 22.41 -10.88
C GLU A 62 -11.17 23.26 -11.80
N GLN A 63 -11.10 23.03 -13.12
CA GLN A 63 -11.96 23.69 -14.12
C GLN A 63 -13.31 22.99 -14.28
N GLY A 64 -13.57 21.89 -13.58
CA GLY A 64 -14.83 21.12 -13.64
C GLY A 64 -14.88 20.12 -14.82
N GLU A 65 -13.76 19.88 -15.49
CA GLU A 65 -13.69 18.84 -16.51
C GLU A 65 -13.68 17.46 -15.86
N VAL A 66 -14.46 16.52 -16.39
CA VAL A 66 -14.49 15.14 -15.91
C VAL A 66 -13.19 14.43 -16.29
N ILE A 67 -12.46 13.94 -15.30
CA ILE A 67 -11.22 13.21 -15.48
C ILE A 67 -11.47 11.70 -15.38
N ASP A 68 -12.05 11.24 -14.28
CA ASP A 68 -12.46 9.85 -14.12
C ASP A 68 -13.98 9.73 -14.14
N ASP A 69 -14.51 8.77 -14.89
CA ASP A 69 -15.95 8.46 -14.99
C ASP A 69 -16.16 6.94 -15.22
N PRO A 70 -15.77 6.08 -14.27
CA PRO A 70 -16.06 4.66 -14.35
C PRO A 70 -17.56 4.40 -14.60
N ARG A 71 -17.87 3.38 -15.41
CA ARG A 71 -19.24 3.01 -15.77
C ARG A 71 -19.55 1.57 -15.38
N ASP A 72 -20.79 1.16 -15.54
CA ASP A 72 -21.26 -0.22 -15.38
C ASP A 72 -20.95 -0.82 -13.98
N GLY A 73 -20.98 0.03 -12.94
CA GLY A 73 -20.71 -0.35 -11.56
C GLY A 73 -19.23 -0.53 -11.24
N PHE A 74 -18.32 -0.20 -12.17
CA PHE A 74 -16.89 -0.11 -11.86
C PHE A 74 -16.59 1.18 -11.12
N ALA A 75 -15.51 1.13 -10.32
CA ALA A 75 -14.93 2.28 -9.64
C ALA A 75 -13.41 2.09 -9.53
N ILE A 76 -12.70 3.15 -9.21
CA ILE A 76 -11.25 3.09 -9.04
C ILE A 76 -10.95 2.84 -7.57
N PRO A 77 -10.28 1.73 -7.19
CA PRO A 77 -9.90 1.50 -5.80
C PRO A 77 -8.80 2.47 -5.39
N LEU A 78 -9.05 3.28 -4.35
CA LEU A 78 -8.08 4.19 -3.75
C LEU A 78 -7.74 3.75 -2.33
N GLU A 79 -6.46 3.76 -1.99
CA GLU A 79 -6.02 3.64 -0.62
C GLU A 79 -6.01 5.02 0.05
N VAL A 80 -6.87 5.19 1.04
CA VAL A 80 -7.09 6.47 1.71
C VAL A 80 -6.62 6.40 3.15
N ALA A 81 -5.87 7.42 3.60
CA ALA A 81 -5.55 7.64 5.00
C ALA A 81 -6.53 8.62 5.64
N ALA A 82 -6.95 8.34 6.87
CA ALA A 82 -7.78 9.24 7.65
C ALA A 82 -7.10 9.55 8.99
N VAL A 83 -6.91 10.85 9.27
CA VAL A 83 -6.17 11.35 10.43
C VAL A 83 -6.96 12.41 11.20
N ASP A 84 -6.58 12.64 12.46
CA ASP A 84 -6.89 13.91 13.12
C ASP A 84 -5.85 14.94 12.64
N PRO A 85 -6.27 16.03 11.98
CA PRO A 85 -5.33 17.01 11.42
C PRO A 85 -4.44 17.66 12.48
N SER A 86 -4.96 17.90 13.67
CA SER A 86 -4.24 18.55 14.76
C SER A 86 -3.17 17.63 15.37
N GLU A 87 -3.46 16.33 15.46
CA GLU A 87 -2.51 15.31 15.92
C GLU A 87 -1.46 15.00 14.86
N PHE A 88 -1.82 15.04 13.57
CA PHE A 88 -0.93 14.70 12.47
C PHE A 88 0.04 15.85 12.11
N ALA A 89 -0.42 17.11 12.13
CA ALA A 89 0.40 18.26 11.76
C ALA A 89 1.79 18.32 12.43
N PRO A 90 1.97 17.97 13.72
CA PRO A 90 3.28 17.97 14.37
C PRO A 90 4.29 16.94 13.79
N PHE A 91 3.83 15.95 13.03
CA PHE A 91 4.69 14.95 12.35
C PHE A 91 5.18 15.44 10.99
N LEU A 92 4.63 16.55 10.49
CA LEU A 92 5.09 17.18 9.26
C LEU A 92 6.22 18.19 9.53
N PRO A 93 7.06 18.45 8.53
CA PRO A 93 7.99 19.56 8.55
C PRO A 93 7.27 20.85 8.90
N PRO A 94 7.88 21.79 9.65
CA PRO A 94 7.23 23.03 10.08
C PRO A 94 6.56 23.83 8.96
N ALA A 95 7.14 23.83 7.75
CA ALA A 95 6.61 24.52 6.58
C ALA A 95 5.30 23.90 6.06
N ASP A 96 5.09 22.60 6.27
CA ASP A 96 3.96 21.84 5.71
C ASP A 96 2.82 21.65 6.72
N ARG A 97 3.01 22.01 7.99
CA ARG A 97 2.02 21.78 9.06
C ARG A 97 0.67 22.43 8.81
N SER A 98 0.65 23.62 8.23
CA SER A 98 -0.59 24.32 7.92
C SER A 98 -1.36 23.70 6.75
N VAL A 99 -0.70 22.91 5.90
CA VAL A 99 -1.31 22.30 4.71
C VAL A 99 -2.37 21.27 5.09
N VAL A 100 -2.27 20.62 6.27
CA VAL A 100 -3.27 19.64 6.72
C VAL A 100 -4.48 20.23 7.44
N LEU A 101 -4.48 21.54 7.77
CA LEU A 101 -5.60 22.18 8.47
C LEU A 101 -6.92 22.16 7.67
N PRO A 102 -6.93 22.31 6.32
CA PRO A 102 -8.14 22.21 5.52
C PRO A 102 -8.88 20.87 5.64
N LEU A 103 -8.19 19.78 6.05
CA LEU A 103 -8.83 18.48 6.30
C LEU A 103 -9.97 18.62 7.34
N ALA A 104 -9.84 19.48 8.34
CA ALA A 104 -10.90 19.74 9.33
C ALA A 104 -12.15 20.37 8.71
N GLY A 105 -12.03 21.02 7.56
CA GLY A 105 -13.13 21.58 6.76
C GLY A 105 -13.74 20.59 5.76
N GLY A 106 -13.34 19.33 5.78
CA GLY A 106 -13.86 18.31 4.89
C GLY A 106 -13.13 18.18 3.55
N GLN A 107 -12.03 18.91 3.36
CA GLN A 107 -11.20 18.81 2.17
C GLN A 107 -10.22 17.62 2.25
N GLY A 108 -9.56 17.30 1.15
CA GLY A 108 -8.58 16.22 1.05
C GLY A 108 -7.20 16.69 0.59
N ILE A 109 -6.19 15.89 0.83
CA ILE A 109 -4.83 16.09 0.34
C ILE A 109 -4.45 14.88 -0.51
N LEU A 110 -4.01 15.10 -1.75
CA LEU A 110 -3.45 14.05 -2.60
C LEU A 110 -1.98 13.84 -2.31
N GLY A 111 -1.52 12.59 -2.39
CA GLY A 111 -0.11 12.29 -2.55
C GLY A 111 0.38 12.73 -3.94
N GLU A 112 1.66 13.12 -4.06
CA GLU A 112 2.25 13.58 -5.32
C GLU A 112 2.10 12.55 -6.44
N SER A 113 2.32 11.27 -6.15
CA SER A 113 2.15 10.19 -7.11
C SER A 113 0.69 10.02 -7.55
N SER A 114 -0.27 10.17 -6.63
CA SER A 114 -1.70 10.11 -6.96
C SER A 114 -2.15 11.29 -7.82
N ALA A 115 -1.71 12.49 -7.46
CA ALA A 115 -1.97 13.70 -8.24
C ALA A 115 -1.43 13.58 -9.67
N LYS A 116 -0.19 13.09 -9.82
CA LYS A 116 0.44 12.85 -11.12
C LYS A 116 -0.30 11.79 -11.93
N LEU A 117 -0.68 10.67 -11.31
CA LEU A 117 -1.37 9.56 -11.96
C LEU A 117 -2.69 10.01 -12.58
N ARG A 118 -3.42 10.90 -11.90
CA ARG A 118 -4.75 11.38 -12.30
C ARG A 118 -4.73 12.70 -13.06
N GLY A 119 -3.60 13.42 -13.06
CA GLY A 119 -3.58 14.78 -13.59
C GLY A 119 -4.44 15.76 -12.79
N LEU A 120 -4.59 15.54 -11.48
CA LEU A 120 -5.39 16.37 -10.58
C LEU A 120 -4.51 17.29 -9.73
N GLY A 121 -5.06 18.46 -9.40
CA GLY A 121 -4.42 19.47 -8.57
C GLY A 121 -5.33 20.03 -7.49
N PRO A 122 -4.88 21.03 -6.71
CA PRO A 122 -5.73 21.76 -5.77
C PRO A 122 -6.95 22.36 -6.49
N GLY A 123 -8.13 22.29 -5.85
CA GLY A 123 -9.42 22.67 -6.44
C GLY A 123 -10.12 21.54 -7.22
N ALA A 124 -9.43 20.44 -7.49
CA ALA A 124 -10.06 19.25 -8.08
C ALA A 124 -11.09 18.65 -7.11
N MET A 125 -12.07 17.91 -7.67
CA MET A 125 -13.14 17.27 -6.90
C MET A 125 -13.12 15.77 -7.08
N LEU A 126 -13.19 15.03 -5.98
CA LEU A 126 -13.31 13.58 -5.94
C LEU A 126 -14.68 13.17 -5.40
N ARG A 127 -15.31 12.12 -5.93
CA ARG A 127 -16.59 11.59 -5.44
C ARG A 127 -16.47 10.13 -5.05
N PHE A 128 -17.00 9.84 -3.86
CA PHE A 128 -17.10 8.50 -3.25
C PHE A 128 -18.56 8.29 -2.82
N GLY A 129 -19.35 7.60 -3.62
CA GLY A 129 -20.79 7.51 -3.40
C GLY A 129 -21.45 8.90 -3.42
N ASP A 130 -22.05 9.29 -2.29
CA ASP A 130 -22.71 10.60 -2.13
C ASP A 130 -21.73 11.68 -1.57
N VAL A 131 -20.51 11.29 -1.18
CA VAL A 131 -19.53 12.21 -0.59
C VAL A 131 -18.69 12.84 -1.69
N ARG A 132 -18.51 14.18 -1.62
CA ARG A 132 -17.59 14.92 -2.47
C ARG A 132 -16.50 15.55 -1.65
N ILE A 133 -15.26 15.42 -2.11
CA ILE A 133 -14.07 15.91 -1.43
C ILE A 133 -13.30 16.80 -2.39
N GLU A 134 -13.14 18.06 -2.02
CA GLU A 134 -12.28 19.01 -2.74
C GLU A 134 -10.83 18.79 -2.33
N VAL A 135 -9.93 18.77 -3.29
CA VAL A 135 -8.48 18.67 -3.06
C VAL A 135 -7.94 20.03 -2.64
N ALA A 136 -7.52 20.15 -1.39
CA ALA A 136 -6.92 21.39 -0.86
C ALA A 136 -5.45 21.56 -1.25
N ALA A 137 -4.70 20.46 -1.32
CA ALA A 137 -3.27 20.51 -1.55
C ALA A 137 -2.73 19.15 -2.07
N ILE A 138 -1.47 19.19 -2.48
CA ILE A 138 -0.66 18.00 -2.79
C ILE A 138 0.53 17.99 -1.83
N LEU A 139 0.81 16.84 -1.23
CA LEU A 139 2.02 16.63 -0.43
C LEU A 139 2.88 15.52 -1.03
N PRO A 140 4.21 15.55 -0.78
CA PRO A 140 5.10 14.45 -1.11
C PRO A 140 4.60 13.11 -0.54
N ASP A 141 4.80 12.03 -1.29
CA ASP A 141 4.37 10.70 -0.90
C ASP A 141 4.92 10.28 0.47
N GLU A 142 6.14 10.71 0.80
CA GLU A 142 6.80 10.43 2.09
C GLU A 142 6.00 10.98 3.27
N LEU A 143 5.38 12.15 3.09
CA LEU A 143 4.63 12.84 4.16
C LEU A 143 3.22 12.32 4.34
N VAL A 144 2.62 11.77 3.28
CA VAL A 144 1.27 11.16 3.33
C VAL A 144 1.31 9.63 3.40
N GLY A 145 2.49 9.04 3.61
CA GLY A 145 2.66 7.58 3.66
C GLY A 145 2.40 6.89 2.33
N ALA A 146 2.56 7.60 1.21
CA ALA A 146 2.20 7.15 -0.14
C ALA A 146 0.74 6.66 -0.26
N HIS A 147 -0.16 7.14 0.61
CA HIS A 147 -1.60 7.01 0.41
C HIS A 147 -2.04 7.92 -0.74
N GLU A 148 -3.05 7.50 -1.47
CA GLU A 148 -3.50 8.25 -2.65
C GLU A 148 -4.26 9.50 -2.26
N LEU A 149 -4.99 9.45 -1.15
CA LEU A 149 -5.73 10.56 -0.58
C LEU A 149 -5.60 10.52 0.95
N MET A 150 -5.45 11.68 1.57
CA MET A 150 -5.54 11.87 3.01
C MET A 150 -6.71 12.78 3.33
N VAL A 151 -7.52 12.39 4.32
CA VAL A 151 -8.71 13.12 4.77
C VAL A 151 -8.77 13.21 6.30
N SER A 152 -9.71 14.00 6.83
CA SER A 152 -10.02 13.92 8.27
C SER A 152 -10.67 12.59 8.62
N ARG A 153 -10.65 12.22 9.91
CA ARG A 153 -11.31 10.99 10.36
C ARG A 153 -12.83 11.00 10.12
N GLU A 154 -13.46 12.15 10.22
CA GLU A 154 -14.88 12.31 9.96
C GLU A 154 -15.22 12.01 8.49
N VAL A 155 -14.48 12.62 7.58
CA VAL A 155 -14.62 12.37 6.14
C VAL A 155 -14.25 10.91 5.82
N GLY A 156 -13.16 10.41 6.40
CA GLY A 156 -12.76 9.01 6.26
C GLY A 156 -13.88 8.05 6.63
N HIS A 157 -14.50 8.26 7.80
CA HIS A 157 -15.63 7.43 8.25
C HIS A 157 -16.80 7.47 7.25
N SER A 158 -17.12 8.64 6.69
CA SER A 158 -18.22 8.79 5.73
C SER A 158 -17.98 8.07 4.39
N ILE A 159 -16.72 7.77 4.04
CA ILE A 159 -16.34 7.01 2.84
C ILE A 159 -15.83 5.60 3.13
N GLY A 160 -16.04 5.09 4.36
CA GLY A 160 -15.72 3.73 4.76
C GLY A 160 -14.29 3.48 5.24
N VAL A 161 -13.51 4.53 5.52
CA VAL A 161 -12.15 4.43 6.09
C VAL A 161 -12.24 4.46 7.61
N THR A 162 -12.21 3.28 8.23
CA THR A 162 -12.54 3.12 9.66
C THR A 162 -11.50 2.35 10.47
N HIS A 163 -10.63 1.57 9.81
CA HIS A 163 -9.68 0.71 10.52
C HIS A 163 -8.40 1.46 10.87
N ASP A 164 -8.13 1.59 12.15
CA ASP A 164 -6.87 2.10 12.69
C ASP A 164 -5.74 1.12 12.33
N ARG A 165 -4.89 1.47 11.36
CA ARG A 165 -3.89 0.56 10.81
C ARG A 165 -2.54 0.66 11.49
N TYR A 166 -2.11 1.88 11.83
CA TYR A 166 -0.81 2.12 12.42
C TYR A 166 -0.79 3.39 13.26
N THR A 167 0.27 3.56 14.00
CA THR A 167 0.54 4.80 14.73
C THR A 167 1.94 5.31 14.44
N LEU A 168 2.06 6.64 14.38
CA LEU A 168 3.35 7.34 14.44
C LEU A 168 3.58 7.79 15.87
N VAL A 169 4.80 7.60 16.37
CA VAL A 169 5.16 7.89 17.75
C VAL A 169 6.49 8.63 17.82
N VAL A 170 6.52 9.72 18.59
CA VAL A 170 7.77 10.35 19.04
C VAL A 170 7.93 10.02 20.53
N PRO A 171 8.87 9.17 20.90
CA PRO A 171 9.11 8.84 22.30
C PRO A 171 9.86 9.98 23.04
N GLU A 172 9.78 10.03 24.35
CA GLU A 172 10.63 10.89 25.16
C GLU A 172 12.09 10.42 25.10
N GLY A 173 12.97 11.29 24.63
CA GLY A 173 14.40 11.00 24.45
C GLY A 173 14.70 10.08 23.25
N ALA A 174 15.99 9.92 22.95
CA ALA A 174 16.44 9.03 21.89
C ALA A 174 16.21 7.56 22.24
N ARG A 175 15.52 6.81 21.38
CA ARG A 175 15.19 5.40 21.62
C ARG A 175 15.44 4.57 20.37
N THR A 176 15.73 3.30 20.57
CA THR A 176 15.78 2.29 19.51
C THR A 176 14.38 1.72 19.24
N ALA A 177 14.18 1.13 18.06
CA ALA A 177 12.93 0.44 17.72
C ALA A 177 12.53 -0.61 18.77
N LEU A 178 13.51 -1.36 19.30
CA LEU A 178 13.29 -2.35 20.38
C LEU A 178 12.85 -1.70 21.69
N ALA A 179 13.40 -0.52 22.05
CA ALA A 179 12.98 0.21 23.25
C ALA A 179 11.54 0.74 23.11
N VAL A 180 11.18 1.26 21.93
CA VAL A 180 9.82 1.70 21.64
C VAL A 180 8.85 0.51 21.67
N GLN A 181 9.21 -0.62 21.09
CA GLN A 181 8.41 -1.85 21.14
C GLN A 181 8.12 -2.30 22.58
N ARG A 182 9.15 -2.26 23.46
CA ARG A 182 8.97 -2.59 24.88
C ARG A 182 8.08 -1.59 25.61
N LEU A 183 8.21 -0.30 25.28
CA LEU A 183 7.37 0.75 25.84
C LEU A 183 5.89 0.55 25.54
N LEU A 184 5.57 0.09 24.31
CA LEU A 184 4.20 -0.13 23.84
C LEU A 184 3.59 -1.47 24.29
N ARG A 185 4.41 -2.39 24.84
CA ARG A 185 3.96 -3.74 25.23
C ARG A 185 2.73 -3.77 26.14
N PRO A 186 2.53 -2.84 27.11
CA PRO A 186 1.33 -2.83 27.94
C PRO A 186 0.04 -2.59 27.19
N ILE A 187 0.09 -1.84 26.08
CA ILE A 187 -1.09 -1.47 25.27
C ILE A 187 -1.17 -2.21 23.94
N LEU A 188 -0.10 -2.90 23.55
CA LEU A 188 -0.04 -3.82 22.41
C LEU A 188 0.45 -5.20 22.87
N PRO A 189 -0.32 -5.90 23.71
CA PRO A 189 -0.02 -7.29 24.06
C PRO A 189 -0.42 -8.14 22.85
N GLY A 190 0.50 -8.84 22.23
CA GLY A 190 0.10 -9.66 21.10
C GLY A 190 1.17 -10.62 20.61
N ASP A 191 0.68 -11.71 20.05
CA ASP A 191 1.37 -12.60 19.14
C ASP A 191 0.49 -12.64 17.87
N PRO A 192 0.95 -12.12 16.73
CA PRO A 192 2.29 -11.59 16.46
C PRO A 192 2.55 -10.24 17.15
N PRO A 193 3.82 -9.98 17.50
CA PRO A 193 4.20 -8.74 18.15
C PRO A 193 4.04 -7.56 17.18
N ALA A 194 3.84 -6.35 17.74
CA ALA A 194 3.87 -5.15 16.93
C ALA A 194 5.23 -4.99 16.24
N LYS A 195 5.22 -4.64 14.97
CA LYS A 195 6.42 -4.23 14.22
C LYS A 195 6.68 -2.75 14.44
N VAL A 196 7.95 -2.39 14.62
CA VAL A 196 8.40 -1.01 14.81
C VAL A 196 9.45 -0.69 13.77
N ARG A 197 9.19 0.33 12.96
CA ARG A 197 10.18 0.93 12.05
C ARG A 197 10.76 2.18 12.68
N ALA A 198 12.09 2.26 12.69
CA ALA A 198 12.79 3.47 13.08
C ALA A 198 12.76 4.53 11.97
N PRO A 199 13.03 5.80 12.32
CA PRO A 199 13.22 6.84 11.33
C PRO A 199 14.27 6.43 10.29
N GLY A 200 13.93 6.54 9.00
CA GLY A 200 14.81 6.18 7.90
C GLY A 200 14.75 4.71 7.42
N ASP A 201 14.08 3.82 8.13
CA ASP A 201 13.92 2.42 7.69
C ASP A 201 13.11 2.31 6.39
N THR A 202 12.20 3.23 6.15
CA THR A 202 11.44 3.35 4.89
C THR A 202 11.21 4.83 4.57
N PRO A 203 11.06 5.19 3.30
CA PRO A 203 10.78 6.58 2.93
C PRO A 203 9.34 7.01 3.26
N TYR A 204 8.43 6.08 3.58
CA TYR A 204 7.00 6.38 3.73
C TYR A 204 6.50 6.16 5.16
N PHE A 205 5.63 7.05 5.64
CA PHE A 205 4.83 6.85 6.85
C PHE A 205 3.66 5.89 6.57
N ARG A 206 3.98 4.61 6.45
CA ARG A 206 3.04 3.59 6.02
C ARG A 206 3.28 2.26 6.71
N GLN A 207 2.20 1.57 7.07
CA GLN A 207 2.22 0.21 7.58
C GLN A 207 2.46 -0.83 6.47
N GLY A 208 2.77 -2.05 6.91
CA GLY A 208 2.88 -3.22 6.05
C GLY A 208 4.31 -3.59 5.69
N ASP A 209 4.47 -4.80 5.24
CA ASP A 209 5.76 -5.39 4.87
C ASP A 209 6.09 -5.20 3.38
N ALA A 210 5.08 -4.92 2.55
CA ALA A 210 5.25 -4.64 1.13
C ALA A 210 6.10 -3.38 0.89
N VAL A 211 6.96 -3.45 -0.10
CA VAL A 211 7.88 -2.33 -0.44
C VAL A 211 7.21 -1.31 -1.35
N LEU A 212 6.36 -1.76 -2.29
CA LEU A 212 5.67 -0.88 -3.23
C LEU A 212 4.27 -0.51 -2.71
N PRO A 213 4.02 0.78 -2.42
CA PRO A 213 2.68 1.25 -2.13
C PRO A 213 1.75 1.09 -3.35
N PRO A 214 0.42 0.92 -3.17
CA PRO A 214 -0.53 0.78 -4.26
C PRO A 214 -0.43 1.86 -5.32
N VAL A 215 -0.23 3.12 -4.96
CA VAL A 215 -0.05 4.20 -5.92
C VAL A 215 1.17 4.01 -6.83
N ARG A 216 2.27 3.48 -6.30
CA ARG A 216 3.47 3.16 -7.09
C ARG A 216 3.22 1.98 -8.01
N ILE A 217 2.51 0.96 -7.52
CA ILE A 217 2.08 -0.18 -8.36
C ILE A 217 1.24 0.32 -9.53
N LYS A 218 0.27 1.19 -9.31
CA LYS A 218 -0.56 1.78 -10.35
C LYS A 218 0.25 2.56 -11.40
N LEU A 219 1.24 3.33 -10.96
CA LEU A 219 2.12 4.06 -11.89
C LEU A 219 2.98 3.12 -12.76
N LEU A 220 3.43 1.99 -12.19
CA LEU A 220 4.33 1.06 -12.86
C LEU A 220 3.60 0.02 -13.72
N PHE A 221 2.45 -0.45 -13.26
CA PHE A 221 1.71 -1.57 -13.84
C PHE A 221 0.31 -1.18 -14.35
N GLY A 222 -0.02 0.10 -14.27
CA GLY A 222 -1.30 0.65 -14.70
C GLY A 222 -2.37 0.61 -13.61
N GLU A 223 -3.18 1.65 -13.61
CA GLU A 223 -4.39 1.72 -12.80
C GLU A 223 -5.53 1.01 -13.52
N PHE A 224 -6.37 0.31 -12.76
CA PHE A 224 -7.57 -0.34 -13.27
C PHE A 224 -8.82 0.12 -12.51
N GLN A 225 -9.94 -0.01 -13.18
CA GLN A 225 -11.26 0.05 -12.57
C GLN A 225 -11.69 -1.37 -12.19
N ALA A 226 -12.35 -1.50 -11.05
CA ALA A 226 -12.84 -2.79 -10.58
C ALA A 226 -14.18 -2.64 -9.85
N ARG A 227 -14.82 -3.76 -9.59
CA ARG A 227 -16.02 -3.88 -8.75
C ARG A 227 -15.94 -5.21 -8.00
N PRO A 228 -16.66 -5.37 -6.88
CA PRO A 228 -16.77 -6.66 -6.21
C PRO A 228 -17.29 -7.74 -7.17
N GLU A 229 -16.62 -8.92 -7.19
CA GLU A 229 -17.07 -10.05 -8.01
C GLU A 229 -18.35 -10.65 -7.42
N PRO A 230 -19.46 -10.74 -8.18
CA PRO A 230 -20.69 -11.29 -7.67
C PRO A 230 -20.54 -12.74 -7.19
N GLY A 231 -20.98 -13.03 -5.98
CA GLY A 231 -20.95 -14.38 -5.39
C GLY A 231 -19.57 -14.85 -4.88
N ARG A 232 -18.54 -14.00 -4.96
CA ARG A 232 -17.19 -14.31 -4.44
C ARG A 232 -16.66 -13.17 -3.54
N PRO A 233 -17.05 -13.12 -2.26
CA PRO A 233 -16.61 -12.08 -1.35
C PRO A 233 -15.09 -11.91 -1.32
N GLY A 234 -14.63 -10.65 -1.36
CA GLY A 234 -13.21 -10.30 -1.38
C GLY A 234 -12.49 -10.45 -2.72
N TYR A 235 -13.12 -11.02 -3.74
CA TYR A 235 -12.64 -11.01 -5.12
C TYR A 235 -13.18 -9.84 -5.92
N LEU A 236 -12.49 -9.49 -7.00
CA LEU A 236 -12.77 -8.34 -7.83
C LEU A 236 -12.94 -8.74 -9.30
N ASP A 237 -13.92 -8.13 -9.94
CA ASP A 237 -14.07 -8.09 -11.38
C ASP A 237 -13.35 -6.84 -11.89
N VAL A 238 -12.27 -7.04 -12.64
CA VAL A 238 -11.44 -5.94 -13.20
C VAL A 238 -11.89 -5.64 -14.61
N GLU A 239 -11.90 -4.38 -15.00
CA GLU A 239 -12.34 -3.95 -16.34
C GLU A 239 -11.61 -4.73 -17.45
N PRO A 240 -12.35 -5.31 -18.42
CA PRO A 240 -11.77 -6.17 -19.44
C PRO A 240 -10.72 -5.48 -20.33
N SER A 241 -10.84 -4.17 -20.51
CA SER A 241 -9.92 -3.37 -21.30
C SER A 241 -8.52 -3.34 -20.70
N TRP A 242 -8.41 -3.20 -19.37
CA TRP A 242 -7.13 -3.25 -18.66
C TRP A 242 -6.53 -4.66 -18.68
N VAL A 243 -7.36 -5.68 -18.39
CA VAL A 243 -6.92 -7.08 -18.39
C VAL A 243 -6.34 -7.45 -19.76
N LYS A 244 -7.03 -7.12 -20.84
CA LYS A 244 -6.58 -7.40 -22.23
C LYS A 244 -5.24 -6.74 -22.57
N ARG A 245 -4.94 -5.56 -22.01
CA ARG A 245 -3.68 -4.85 -22.29
C ARG A 245 -2.54 -5.33 -21.43
N ASN A 246 -2.80 -5.71 -20.18
CA ASN A 246 -1.77 -5.85 -19.16
C ASN A 246 -1.55 -7.29 -18.68
N VAL A 247 -2.48 -8.21 -18.94
CA VAL A 247 -2.39 -9.60 -18.47
C VAL A 247 -2.28 -10.54 -19.66
N ASP A 248 -1.36 -11.50 -19.57
CA ASP A 248 -1.16 -12.55 -20.58
C ASP A 248 -0.97 -13.90 -19.92
N THR A 249 -1.22 -14.96 -20.69
CA THR A 249 -0.97 -16.35 -20.28
C THR A 249 0.11 -16.97 -21.14
N GLN A 250 1.24 -17.30 -20.52
CA GLN A 250 2.39 -17.87 -21.21
C GLN A 250 2.81 -19.20 -20.59
N ARG A 251 3.42 -20.06 -21.40
CA ARG A 251 4.02 -21.29 -20.91
C ARG A 251 5.44 -20.99 -20.40
N VAL A 252 5.71 -21.36 -19.14
CA VAL A 252 7.00 -21.17 -18.47
C VAL A 252 7.48 -22.54 -17.98
N PRO A 253 8.73 -22.96 -18.27
CA PRO A 253 9.29 -24.19 -17.72
C PRO A 253 9.12 -24.24 -16.20
N LEU A 254 9.01 -25.42 -15.62
CA LEU A 254 8.75 -25.69 -14.20
C LEU A 254 7.40 -25.21 -13.66
N LEU A 255 6.82 -24.12 -14.20
CA LEU A 255 5.57 -23.52 -13.70
C LEU A 255 4.34 -23.92 -14.52
N GLY A 256 4.53 -24.34 -15.77
CA GLY A 256 3.41 -24.66 -16.66
C GLY A 256 2.78 -23.43 -17.30
N SER A 257 1.45 -23.30 -17.22
CA SER A 257 0.70 -22.17 -17.74
C SER A 257 0.62 -21.08 -16.68
N VAL A 258 1.19 -19.91 -16.95
CA VAL A 258 1.31 -18.78 -16.03
C VAL A 258 0.53 -17.60 -16.57
N THR A 259 -0.45 -17.09 -15.81
CA THR A 259 -1.20 -15.90 -16.13
C THR A 259 -0.73 -14.76 -15.21
N CYS A 260 -0.01 -13.79 -15.75
CA CYS A 260 0.61 -12.69 -15.00
C CYS A 260 0.53 -11.37 -15.78
N HIS A 261 0.97 -10.28 -15.16
CA HIS A 261 1.20 -9.02 -15.87
C HIS A 261 2.29 -9.22 -16.96
N VAL A 262 2.05 -8.64 -18.14
CA VAL A 262 2.95 -8.81 -19.30
C VAL A 262 4.40 -8.43 -19.01
N SER A 263 4.62 -7.38 -18.20
CA SER A 263 5.97 -6.91 -17.84
C SER A 263 6.66 -7.78 -16.78
N LEU A 264 5.99 -8.76 -16.18
CA LEU A 264 6.62 -9.66 -15.20
C LEU A 264 7.30 -10.88 -15.83
N PHE A 265 6.96 -11.24 -17.06
CA PHE A 265 7.49 -12.44 -17.71
C PHE A 265 9.01 -12.47 -17.90
N PRO A 266 9.71 -11.36 -18.19
CA PRO A 266 11.17 -11.37 -18.23
C PRO A 266 11.80 -11.83 -16.91
N GLN A 267 11.28 -11.37 -15.77
CA GLN A 267 11.76 -11.72 -14.43
C GLN A 267 11.45 -13.18 -14.10
N ILE A 268 10.21 -13.62 -14.31
CA ILE A 268 9.82 -15.01 -14.08
C ILE A 268 10.68 -15.96 -14.92
N ARG A 269 10.91 -15.64 -16.20
CA ARG A 269 11.76 -16.46 -17.07
C ARG A 269 13.22 -16.45 -16.65
N GLY A 270 13.71 -15.30 -16.13
CA GLY A 270 15.04 -15.16 -15.57
C GLY A 270 15.24 -16.04 -14.34
N VAL A 271 14.31 -15.96 -13.38
CA VAL A 271 14.27 -16.85 -12.19
C VAL A 271 14.32 -18.32 -12.60
N VAL A 272 13.41 -18.74 -13.48
CA VAL A 272 13.31 -20.17 -13.88
C VAL A 272 14.58 -20.63 -14.59
N ARG A 273 15.17 -19.80 -15.46
CA ARG A 273 16.43 -20.11 -16.11
C ARG A 273 17.55 -20.30 -15.09
N GLU A 274 17.70 -19.36 -14.15
CA GLU A 274 18.74 -19.45 -13.13
C GLU A 274 18.56 -20.69 -12.23
N LEU A 275 17.32 -21.02 -11.84
CA LEU A 275 17.04 -22.25 -11.10
C LEU A 275 17.45 -23.51 -11.87
N ILE A 276 17.19 -23.57 -13.17
CA ILE A 276 17.60 -24.69 -14.03
C ILE A 276 19.13 -24.73 -14.12
N ASP A 277 19.78 -23.62 -14.40
CA ASP A 277 21.24 -23.54 -14.58
C ASP A 277 22.00 -23.89 -13.28
N ARG A 278 21.40 -23.59 -12.12
CA ARG A 278 21.94 -23.94 -10.78
C ARG A 278 21.55 -25.35 -10.31
N GLY A 279 20.78 -26.11 -11.09
CA GLY A 279 20.28 -27.43 -10.70
C GLY A 279 19.27 -27.39 -9.54
N LEU A 280 18.51 -26.31 -9.41
CA LEU A 280 17.53 -26.08 -8.34
C LEU A 280 16.07 -26.24 -8.83
N GLY A 281 15.85 -26.77 -10.03
CA GLY A 281 14.51 -26.90 -10.61
C GLY A 281 13.53 -27.73 -9.77
N ASP A 282 14.04 -28.69 -9.01
CA ASP A 282 13.29 -29.55 -8.10
C ASP A 282 12.85 -28.84 -6.80
N THR A 283 13.32 -27.63 -6.53
CA THR A 283 12.83 -26.81 -5.41
C THR A 283 11.44 -26.21 -5.68
N ILE A 284 10.97 -26.19 -6.94
CA ILE A 284 9.60 -25.85 -7.31
C ILE A 284 8.77 -27.14 -7.37
N HIS A 285 7.89 -27.32 -6.39
CA HIS A 285 6.99 -28.47 -6.32
C HIS A 285 5.61 -28.16 -6.89
N SER A 286 5.15 -26.91 -6.71
CA SER A 286 3.85 -26.45 -7.22
C SER A 286 3.85 -24.96 -7.51
N PHE A 287 3.01 -24.55 -8.47
CA PHE A 287 2.70 -23.17 -8.79
C PHE A 287 1.19 -22.95 -8.60
N SER A 288 0.81 -22.03 -7.73
CA SER A 288 -0.58 -21.83 -7.33
C SER A 288 -1.23 -20.59 -7.90
N GLY A 289 -0.47 -19.76 -8.63
CA GLY A 289 -1.04 -18.66 -9.40
C GLY A 289 -0.25 -17.36 -9.33
N CYS A 290 -0.66 -16.41 -10.18
CA CYS A 290 -0.10 -15.08 -10.25
C CYS A 290 -1.20 -14.03 -10.35
N TYR A 291 -1.97 -13.95 -11.45
CA TYR A 291 -3.07 -13.02 -11.57
C TYR A 291 -4.33 -13.55 -10.90
N SER A 292 -4.77 -12.88 -9.87
CA SER A 292 -5.99 -13.20 -9.12
C SER A 292 -6.49 -11.95 -8.39
N PRO A 293 -7.36 -11.15 -9.04
CA PRO A 293 -7.85 -9.89 -8.48
C PRO A 293 -8.64 -10.13 -7.20
N ARG A 294 -8.11 -9.62 -6.09
CA ARG A 294 -8.73 -9.79 -4.77
C ARG A 294 -8.15 -8.82 -3.75
N HIS A 295 -8.87 -8.63 -2.67
CA HIS A 295 -8.32 -8.05 -1.46
C HIS A 295 -7.35 -9.02 -0.76
N ILE A 296 -6.42 -8.49 0.03
CA ILE A 296 -5.54 -9.28 0.90
C ILE A 296 -6.41 -10.16 1.80
N ASN A 297 -6.10 -11.44 1.87
CA ASN A 297 -6.86 -12.47 2.60
C ASN A 297 -8.36 -12.54 2.24
N ARG A 298 -8.78 -11.97 1.11
CA ARG A 298 -10.18 -11.86 0.66
C ARG A 298 -11.05 -11.06 1.64
N ILE A 299 -10.46 -10.13 2.38
CA ILE A 299 -11.15 -9.24 3.33
C ILE A 299 -11.44 -7.92 2.60
N PRO A 300 -12.70 -7.54 2.33
CA PRO A 300 -13.04 -6.35 1.53
C PRO A 300 -12.51 -5.02 2.09
N SER A 301 -12.29 -4.91 3.39
CA SER A 301 -11.67 -3.74 4.04
C SER A 301 -10.15 -3.74 4.01
N ALA A 302 -9.51 -4.85 3.64
CA ALA A 302 -8.07 -4.91 3.48
C ALA A 302 -7.62 -4.29 2.16
N GLY A 303 -6.33 -3.97 2.05
CA GLY A 303 -5.70 -3.50 0.81
C GLY A 303 -5.85 -4.49 -0.35
N LEU A 304 -5.61 -4.02 -1.56
CA LEU A 304 -5.55 -4.91 -2.72
C LEU A 304 -4.29 -5.78 -2.68
N SER A 305 -4.47 -7.06 -2.95
CA SER A 305 -3.35 -7.99 -3.12
C SER A 305 -2.55 -7.65 -4.38
N HIS A 306 -1.23 -7.81 -4.37
CA HIS A 306 -0.37 -7.69 -5.55
C HIS A 306 -0.73 -8.65 -6.67
N HIS A 307 -1.40 -9.76 -6.36
CA HIS A 307 -2.02 -10.63 -7.36
C HIS A 307 -3.08 -9.93 -8.21
N SER A 308 -3.68 -8.81 -7.74
CA SER A 308 -4.67 -8.07 -8.51
C SER A 308 -4.07 -7.40 -9.74
N TRP A 309 -2.77 -7.11 -9.72
CA TRP A 309 -2.00 -6.64 -10.87
C TRP A 309 -1.27 -7.77 -11.61
N GLY A 310 -1.27 -9.00 -11.07
CA GLY A 310 -0.48 -10.09 -11.61
C GLY A 310 1.03 -9.90 -11.43
N ILE A 311 1.46 -9.32 -10.31
CA ILE A 311 2.87 -9.04 -9.97
C ILE A 311 3.35 -9.80 -8.73
N ALA A 312 2.60 -10.79 -8.30
CA ALA A 312 3.00 -11.73 -7.26
C ALA A 312 2.78 -13.17 -7.74
N VAL A 313 3.56 -14.10 -7.22
CA VAL A 313 3.45 -15.53 -7.51
C VAL A 313 3.42 -16.35 -6.23
N ASP A 314 2.59 -17.38 -6.19
CA ASP A 314 2.48 -18.30 -5.08
C ASP A 314 3.07 -19.67 -5.47
N LEU A 315 4.04 -20.16 -4.68
CA LEU A 315 4.78 -21.40 -4.92
C LEU A 315 4.72 -22.32 -3.69
N ASN A 316 4.72 -23.62 -3.95
CA ASN A 316 4.91 -24.65 -2.92
C ASN A 316 3.90 -24.58 -1.75
N VAL A 317 2.67 -24.27 -2.05
CA VAL A 317 1.58 -24.13 -1.04
C VAL A 317 1.41 -25.41 -0.24
N GLU A 318 1.44 -26.57 -0.93
CA GLU A 318 1.21 -27.90 -0.32
C GLU A 318 2.35 -28.36 0.59
N GLN A 319 3.49 -27.68 0.56
CA GLN A 319 4.66 -27.98 1.39
C GLN A 319 4.65 -27.27 2.75
N GLY A 320 3.49 -26.83 3.22
CA GLY A 320 3.36 -26.15 4.51
C GLY A 320 3.70 -24.65 4.48
N ASN A 321 3.59 -24.02 3.30
CA ASN A 321 3.87 -22.60 3.12
C ASN A 321 2.61 -21.72 3.13
N LEU A 322 1.56 -22.18 3.80
CA LEU A 322 0.32 -21.42 3.92
C LEU A 322 0.51 -20.14 4.77
N PHE A 323 -0.28 -19.13 4.45
CA PHE A 323 -0.33 -17.89 5.21
C PHE A 323 -0.49 -18.13 6.73
N GLY A 324 0.29 -17.43 7.54
CA GLY A 324 0.29 -17.54 9.00
C GLY A 324 1.00 -18.77 9.56
N GLN A 325 1.60 -19.61 8.72
CA GLN A 325 2.38 -20.78 9.16
C GLN A 325 3.89 -20.51 9.08
N MET A 326 4.67 -21.30 9.83
CA MET A 326 6.13 -21.27 9.72
C MET A 326 6.53 -21.61 8.28
N PRO A 327 7.27 -20.74 7.58
CA PRO A 327 7.62 -20.97 6.18
C PRO A 327 8.63 -22.11 6.00
N HIS A 328 8.47 -22.87 4.93
CA HIS A 328 9.32 -24.03 4.60
C HIS A 328 9.93 -23.96 3.19
N GLN A 329 10.08 -22.77 2.61
CA GLN A 329 10.73 -22.63 1.30
C GLN A 329 12.22 -22.97 1.37
N ASP A 330 12.76 -23.54 0.29
CA ASP A 330 14.20 -23.70 0.14
C ASP A 330 14.89 -22.33 0.12
N PRO A 331 15.85 -22.04 1.01
CA PRO A 331 16.52 -20.73 1.04
C PRO A 331 17.20 -20.34 -0.28
N ARG A 332 17.66 -21.36 -1.07
CA ARG A 332 18.29 -21.12 -2.39
C ARG A 332 17.27 -20.67 -3.43
N LEU A 333 16.01 -21.18 -3.36
CA LEU A 333 14.90 -20.70 -4.16
C LEU A 333 14.60 -19.23 -3.83
N VAL A 334 14.50 -18.91 -2.54
CA VAL A 334 14.25 -17.55 -2.05
C VAL A 334 15.34 -16.60 -2.55
N GLU A 335 16.62 -16.97 -2.41
CA GLU A 335 17.77 -16.16 -2.87
C GLU A 335 17.67 -15.83 -4.37
N VAL A 336 17.30 -16.80 -5.21
CA VAL A 336 17.15 -16.58 -6.66
C VAL A 336 16.01 -15.60 -6.93
N PHE A 337 14.83 -15.78 -6.31
CA PHE A 337 13.72 -14.86 -6.48
C PHE A 337 14.05 -13.43 -6.04
N GLU A 338 14.71 -13.27 -4.89
CA GLU A 338 15.16 -11.97 -4.38
C GLU A 338 16.18 -11.32 -5.31
N GLY A 339 17.08 -12.09 -5.88
CA GLY A 339 18.03 -11.64 -6.90
C GLY A 339 17.36 -11.04 -8.13
N TRP A 340 16.22 -11.59 -8.55
CA TRP A 340 15.41 -11.12 -9.67
C TRP A 340 14.38 -10.04 -9.29
N GLY A 341 14.41 -9.54 -8.06
CA GLY A 341 13.64 -8.38 -7.64
C GLY A 341 12.32 -8.70 -6.96
N PHE A 342 12.12 -9.94 -6.54
CA PHE A 342 10.99 -10.30 -5.70
C PHE A 342 11.29 -10.08 -4.22
N LEU A 343 10.25 -9.91 -3.43
CA LEU A 343 10.27 -9.96 -1.97
C LEU A 343 9.54 -11.22 -1.55
N TRP A 344 10.15 -11.99 -0.65
CA TRP A 344 9.51 -13.18 -0.11
C TRP A 344 8.62 -12.86 1.10
N GLY A 345 7.38 -13.32 1.08
CA GLY A 345 6.40 -13.12 2.16
C GLY A 345 6.68 -13.91 3.44
N GLY A 346 7.60 -14.88 3.42
CA GLY A 346 8.00 -15.62 4.61
C GLY A 346 8.60 -14.75 5.73
N ASN A 347 9.03 -13.53 5.42
CA ASN A 347 9.57 -12.55 6.36
C ASN A 347 8.54 -11.51 6.82
N PHE A 348 7.28 -11.61 6.39
CA PHE A 348 6.21 -10.70 6.80
C PHE A 348 5.86 -10.88 8.28
N ILE A 349 5.18 -9.89 8.89
CA ILE A 349 4.73 -9.96 10.29
C ILE A 349 3.83 -11.19 10.52
N GLU A 350 2.96 -11.49 9.56
CA GLU A 350 2.32 -12.79 9.40
C GLU A 350 2.97 -13.48 8.21
N PRO A 351 3.77 -14.51 8.43
CA PRO A 351 4.48 -15.18 7.36
C PRO A 351 3.55 -15.70 6.28
N ASP A 352 3.90 -15.44 5.02
CA ASP A 352 3.25 -15.99 3.84
C ASP A 352 4.31 -16.70 2.98
N GLY A 353 4.61 -17.92 3.35
CA GLY A 353 5.75 -18.67 2.81
C GLY A 353 5.64 -18.97 1.32
N MET A 354 4.43 -19.08 0.77
CA MET A 354 4.21 -19.33 -0.66
C MET A 354 4.42 -18.06 -1.50
N HIS A 355 4.28 -16.87 -0.92
CA HIS A 355 4.13 -15.60 -1.61
C HIS A 355 5.47 -14.96 -1.97
N PHE A 356 5.61 -14.59 -3.25
CA PHE A 356 6.71 -13.78 -3.77
C PHE A 356 6.14 -12.61 -4.56
N GLU A 357 6.33 -11.38 -4.10
CA GLU A 357 5.84 -10.18 -4.77
C GLU A 357 6.97 -9.38 -5.42
N TYR A 358 6.73 -8.87 -6.64
CA TYR A 358 7.71 -8.06 -7.34
C TYR A 358 7.81 -6.66 -6.75
N ARG A 359 9.03 -6.20 -6.47
CA ARG A 359 9.32 -4.96 -5.73
C ARG A 359 10.18 -3.93 -6.46
N ARG A 360 10.70 -4.27 -7.64
CA ARG A 360 11.57 -3.38 -8.41
C ARG A 360 10.80 -2.70 -9.54
N GLU A 361 11.33 -1.56 -9.99
CA GLU A 361 10.85 -1.00 -11.25
C GLU A 361 11.23 -1.93 -12.41
N PRO A 362 10.31 -2.18 -13.37
CA PRO A 362 10.64 -2.97 -14.54
C PRO A 362 11.83 -2.36 -15.29
N ALA A 363 12.74 -3.19 -15.76
CA ALA A 363 13.88 -2.71 -16.56
C ALA A 363 13.35 -2.04 -17.83
N GLY A 364 13.62 -0.75 -17.99
CA GLY A 364 13.22 0.03 -19.17
C GLY A 364 11.98 0.92 -18.99
N SER A 365 11.54 1.17 -17.75
CA SER A 365 10.50 2.17 -17.44
C SER A 365 11.08 3.58 -17.31
#